data_0f2f6659ad73178a49820a4a60b06e2c
#
_entry.id   0f2f6659ad73178a49820a4a60b06e2c
#
_cell.length_a   1.000
_cell.length_b   1.000
_cell.length_c   1.000
_cell.angle_alpha   90.00
_cell.angle_beta   90.00
_cell.angle_gamma   90.00
#
_symmetry.space_group_name_H-M   'P 1'
#
loop_
_entity.id
_entity.type
_entity.pdbx_description
1 polymer ?
#
loop_
_entity_poly.entity_id
_entity_poly.type
_entity_poly.pdbx_seq_one_letter_code
_entity_poly.pdbx_strand_id
1 'polypeptide(L)'
;YIGGLAAGLRSNLQHTVPGQAGAVLAGMTLGGYDGISAQTREDFAAVGLAHLLAVSGTHIAVVTGFLLVLLRRRNHCTMALLAGILFFYAALCGFKPPVLRALLMSLALFGAGVSGRLPQRSNIFCAVVILLLCYEPRWLWDAGFQLSFTTTAGLLYFYPVLSGLCTRYLPVGIAEILAVSLTAQLAALPFLIHYFHQLSLSGLAANLLLVPLLELALLLTLAG
;
A
#
# COMPACT_ATOMS: atom_id res chain seq x y z
N TYR A 1 20.35 -8.25 12.20
CA TYR A 1 19.32 -8.92 13.03
C TYR A 1 17.93 -8.86 12.38
N ILE A 2 17.47 -7.70 11.94
CA ILE A 2 16.10 -7.54 11.35
C ILE A 2 15.98 -8.30 10.02
N GLY A 3 17.01 -8.31 9.19
CA GLY A 3 17.03 -9.10 7.95
C GLY A 3 16.91 -10.62 8.19
N GLY A 4 17.49 -11.13 9.27
CA GLY A 4 17.34 -12.52 9.68
C GLY A 4 15.91 -12.87 10.13
N LEU A 5 15.25 -11.95 10.85
CA LEU A 5 13.85 -12.11 11.23
C LEU A 5 12.91 -12.11 10.01
N ALA A 6 13.13 -11.19 9.08
CA ALA A 6 12.35 -11.14 7.84
C ALA A 6 12.52 -12.42 7.01
N ALA A 7 13.77 -12.95 6.91
CA ALA A 7 14.04 -14.22 6.24
C ALA A 7 13.38 -15.41 6.96
N GLY A 8 13.41 -15.43 8.29
CA GLY A 8 12.74 -16.47 9.10
C GLY A 8 11.22 -16.45 8.93
N LEU A 9 10.59 -15.27 8.99
CA LEU A 9 9.16 -15.12 8.76
C LEU A 9 8.77 -15.55 7.34
N ARG A 10 9.57 -15.20 6.34
CA ARG A 10 9.36 -15.61 4.95
C ARG A 10 9.42 -17.13 4.82
N SER A 11 10.44 -17.76 5.40
CA SER A 11 10.57 -19.22 5.42
C SER A 11 9.37 -19.89 6.07
N ASN A 12 8.91 -19.40 7.22
CA ASN A 12 7.74 -19.92 7.91
C ASN A 12 6.48 -19.81 7.05
N LEU A 13 6.23 -18.67 6.41
CA LEU A 13 5.08 -18.49 5.51
C LEU A 13 5.11 -19.46 4.33
N GLN A 14 6.28 -19.69 3.75
CA GLN A 14 6.46 -20.63 2.64
C GLN A 14 6.30 -22.09 3.08
N HIS A 15 6.62 -22.43 4.34
CA HIS A 15 6.40 -23.74 4.90
C HIS A 15 4.93 -23.99 5.29
N THR A 16 4.25 -22.97 5.81
CA THR A 16 2.84 -23.07 6.22
C THR A 16 1.91 -23.17 5.01
N VAL A 17 2.21 -22.41 3.94
CA VAL A 17 1.45 -22.42 2.69
C VAL A 17 2.38 -22.93 1.57
N PRO A 18 2.27 -24.22 1.20
CA PRO A 18 3.18 -24.80 0.23
C PRO A 18 2.98 -24.23 -1.19
N GLY A 19 4.06 -24.20 -1.97
CA GLY A 19 4.04 -23.81 -3.37
C GLY A 19 4.10 -22.30 -3.62
N GLN A 20 3.65 -21.87 -4.80
CA GLN A 20 3.70 -20.47 -5.24
C GLN A 20 2.84 -19.54 -4.37
N ALA A 21 1.76 -20.04 -3.78
CA ALA A 21 0.90 -19.24 -2.91
C ALA A 21 1.62 -18.71 -1.67
N GLY A 22 2.45 -19.54 -1.03
CA GLY A 22 3.27 -19.11 0.12
C GLY A 22 4.32 -18.06 -0.27
N ALA A 23 4.94 -18.21 -1.45
CA ALA A 23 5.89 -17.24 -1.96
C ALA A 23 5.21 -15.89 -2.29
N VAL A 24 4.02 -15.92 -2.87
CA VAL A 24 3.20 -14.73 -3.15
C VAL A 24 2.80 -14.04 -1.85
N LEU A 25 2.28 -14.77 -0.86
CA LEU A 25 1.92 -14.21 0.46
C LEU A 25 3.12 -13.58 1.16
N ALA A 26 4.27 -14.25 1.14
CA ALA A 26 5.51 -13.70 1.70
C ALA A 26 5.97 -12.43 0.96
N GLY A 27 5.86 -12.40 -0.37
CA GLY A 27 6.13 -11.22 -1.19
C GLY A 27 5.20 -10.05 -0.87
N MET A 28 3.93 -10.32 -0.69
CA MET A 28 2.92 -9.31 -0.31
C MET A 28 3.14 -8.78 1.10
N THR A 29 3.48 -9.63 2.07
CA THR A 29 3.61 -9.23 3.50
C THR A 29 4.94 -8.54 3.81
N LEU A 30 6.05 -9.07 3.30
CA LEU A 30 7.41 -8.62 3.64
C LEU A 30 8.14 -7.94 2.47
N GLY A 31 7.55 -8.00 1.29
CA GLY A 31 8.13 -7.49 0.05
C GLY A 31 9.19 -8.42 -0.55
N GLY A 32 9.51 -8.17 -1.82
CA GLY A 32 10.46 -8.96 -2.58
C GLY A 32 9.81 -10.05 -3.42
N TYR A 33 10.56 -10.56 -4.40
CA TYR A 33 10.10 -11.54 -5.36
C TYR A 33 10.71 -12.92 -5.13
N ASP A 34 11.36 -13.13 -3.97
CA ASP A 34 12.09 -14.35 -3.65
C ASP A 34 11.13 -15.53 -3.55
N GLY A 35 11.39 -16.58 -4.32
CA GLY A 35 10.54 -17.77 -4.40
C GLY A 35 9.35 -17.66 -5.35
N ILE A 36 9.05 -16.47 -5.90
CA ILE A 36 7.98 -16.31 -6.89
C ILE A 36 8.55 -16.63 -8.28
N SER A 37 7.94 -17.59 -8.99
CA SER A 37 8.37 -17.98 -10.34
C SER A 37 8.21 -16.82 -11.33
N ALA A 38 9.01 -16.83 -12.41
CA ALA A 38 8.86 -15.85 -13.50
C ALA A 38 7.46 -15.89 -14.09
N GLN A 39 6.91 -17.09 -14.31
CA GLN A 39 5.57 -17.29 -14.84
C GLN A 39 4.50 -16.64 -13.94
N THR A 40 4.55 -16.86 -12.62
CA THR A 40 3.60 -16.24 -11.69
C THR A 40 3.69 -14.71 -11.73
N ARG A 41 4.91 -14.15 -11.84
CA ARG A 41 5.08 -12.70 -11.97
C ARG A 41 4.49 -12.14 -13.26
N GLU A 42 4.66 -12.86 -14.37
CA GLU A 42 4.08 -12.52 -15.67
C GLU A 42 2.55 -12.59 -15.62
N ASP A 43 1.98 -13.64 -15.02
CA ASP A 43 0.55 -13.82 -14.87
C ASP A 43 -0.07 -12.66 -14.04
N PHE A 44 0.57 -12.29 -12.91
CA PHE A 44 0.14 -11.14 -12.11
C PHE A 44 0.27 -9.82 -12.88
N ALA A 45 1.32 -9.68 -13.68
CA ALA A 45 1.51 -8.50 -14.53
C ALA A 45 0.46 -8.42 -15.64
N ALA A 46 0.17 -9.55 -16.32
CA ALA A 46 -0.84 -9.62 -17.36
C ALA A 46 -2.25 -9.22 -16.88
N VAL A 47 -2.57 -9.57 -15.62
CA VAL A 47 -3.85 -9.21 -14.99
C VAL A 47 -3.80 -7.79 -14.36
N GLY A 48 -2.64 -7.09 -14.40
CA GLY A 48 -2.48 -5.75 -13.81
C GLY A 48 -2.29 -5.73 -12.30
N LEU A 49 -1.99 -6.89 -11.69
CA LEU A 49 -1.82 -7.05 -10.24
C LEU A 49 -0.35 -7.11 -9.80
N ALA A 50 0.61 -6.81 -10.69
CA ALA A 50 2.04 -6.83 -10.37
C ALA A 50 2.40 -5.99 -9.14
N HIS A 51 1.69 -4.88 -8.92
CA HIS A 51 1.91 -4.00 -7.77
C HIS A 51 1.58 -4.65 -6.42
N LEU A 52 0.77 -5.72 -6.40
CA LEU A 52 0.41 -6.46 -5.18
C LEU A 52 1.53 -7.42 -4.72
N LEU A 53 2.40 -7.84 -5.64
CA LEU A 53 3.57 -8.67 -5.32
C LEU A 53 4.66 -7.88 -4.57
N ALA A 54 4.55 -6.56 -4.52
CA ALA A 54 5.41 -5.70 -3.73
C ALA A 54 4.64 -5.16 -2.52
N VAL A 55 5.33 -4.93 -1.40
CA VAL A 55 4.68 -4.27 -0.26
C VAL A 55 4.18 -2.91 -0.70
N SER A 56 2.88 -2.73 -0.63
CA SER A 56 2.21 -1.50 -1.00
C SER A 56 1.85 -0.65 0.23
N GLY A 57 1.53 0.62 0.00
CA GLY A 57 1.03 1.48 1.06
C GLY A 57 -0.28 1.00 1.69
N THR A 58 -1.06 0.16 0.98
CA THR A 58 -2.31 -0.42 1.49
C THR A 58 -2.04 -1.36 2.68
N HIS A 59 -0.95 -2.12 2.67
CA HIS A 59 -0.58 -2.99 3.79
C HIS A 59 -0.37 -2.20 5.08
N ILE A 60 0.34 -1.07 5.00
CA ILE A 60 0.49 -0.18 6.17
C ILE A 60 -0.84 0.46 6.56
N ALA A 61 -1.68 0.84 5.60
CA ALA A 61 -2.99 1.40 5.89
C ALA A 61 -3.88 0.37 6.61
N VAL A 62 -3.86 -0.90 6.19
CA VAL A 62 -4.58 -2.01 6.82
C VAL A 62 -4.08 -2.26 8.24
N VAL A 63 -2.76 -2.37 8.44
CA VAL A 63 -2.15 -2.54 9.77
C VAL A 63 -2.48 -1.34 10.66
N THR A 64 -2.37 -0.11 10.13
CA THR A 64 -2.73 1.11 10.86
C THR A 64 -4.20 1.12 11.24
N GLY A 65 -5.09 0.80 10.31
CA GLY A 65 -6.53 0.73 10.54
C GLY A 65 -6.89 -0.29 11.62
N PHE A 66 -6.32 -1.49 11.55
CA PHE A 66 -6.51 -2.53 12.56
C PHE A 66 -6.04 -2.07 13.95
N LEU A 67 -4.84 -1.50 14.05
CA LEU A 67 -4.31 -0.96 15.29
C LEU A 67 -5.17 0.18 15.86
N LEU A 68 -5.69 1.05 15.00
CA LEU A 68 -6.55 2.15 15.43
C LEU A 68 -7.90 1.67 15.96
N VAL A 69 -8.45 0.59 15.41
CA VAL A 69 -9.67 -0.06 15.94
C VAL A 69 -9.38 -0.70 17.29
N LEU A 70 -8.25 -1.39 17.41
CA LEU A 70 -7.85 -2.07 18.66
C LEU A 70 -7.53 -1.08 19.79
N LEU A 71 -6.82 0.01 19.47
CA LEU A 71 -6.30 0.99 20.44
C LEU A 71 -7.28 2.11 20.79
N ARG A 72 -8.54 2.00 20.54
CA ARG A 72 -9.70 2.90 20.83
C ARG A 72 -9.42 4.33 21.37
N ARG A 73 -8.29 4.59 22.01
CA ARG A 73 -7.91 5.89 22.58
C ARG A 73 -6.82 6.57 21.74
N ARG A 74 -7.04 7.84 21.40
CA ARG A 74 -6.04 8.67 20.70
C ARG A 74 -5.27 9.50 21.72
N ASN A 75 -4.17 8.96 22.22
CA ASN A 75 -3.27 9.64 23.16
C ASN A 75 -1.80 9.45 22.73
N HIS A 76 -0.89 10.10 23.44
CA HIS A 76 0.54 10.02 23.12
C HIS A 76 1.11 8.60 23.30
N CYS A 77 0.60 7.79 24.22
CA CYS A 77 1.04 6.40 24.38
C CYS A 77 0.63 5.55 23.18
N THR A 78 -0.62 5.68 22.70
CA THR A 78 -1.06 4.99 21.46
C THR A 78 -0.30 5.47 20.24
N MET A 79 0.08 6.75 20.20
CA MET A 79 0.95 7.29 19.14
C MET A 79 2.33 6.62 19.16
N ALA A 80 2.96 6.52 20.32
CA ALA A 80 4.27 5.90 20.46
C ALA A 80 4.23 4.40 20.09
N LEU A 81 3.20 3.69 20.54
CA LEU A 81 3.01 2.28 20.21
C LEU A 81 2.79 2.09 18.71
N LEU A 82 1.91 2.88 18.10
CA LEU A 82 1.67 2.86 16.66
C LEU A 82 2.95 3.14 15.88
N ALA A 83 3.70 4.17 16.27
CA ALA A 83 4.98 4.51 15.65
C ALA A 83 5.98 3.36 15.75
N GLY A 84 6.11 2.72 16.91
CA GLY A 84 7.00 1.58 17.12
C GLY A 84 6.64 0.39 16.23
N ILE A 85 5.37 0.01 16.19
CA ILE A 85 4.89 -1.12 15.37
C ILE A 85 5.08 -0.83 13.88
N LEU A 86 4.67 0.35 13.40
CA LEU A 86 4.80 0.71 12.00
C LEU A 86 6.27 0.86 11.58
N PHE A 87 7.11 1.39 12.45
CA PHE A 87 8.55 1.48 12.19
C PHE A 87 9.19 0.09 12.12
N PHE A 88 8.84 -0.80 13.04
CA PHE A 88 9.30 -2.19 13.01
C PHE A 88 8.87 -2.91 11.73
N TYR A 89 7.60 -2.74 11.33
CA TYR A 89 7.10 -3.29 10.08
C TYR A 89 7.82 -2.70 8.85
N ALA A 90 8.07 -1.39 8.83
CA ALA A 90 8.83 -0.76 7.76
C ALA A 90 10.28 -1.29 7.68
N ALA A 91 10.89 -1.57 8.82
CA ALA A 91 12.23 -2.18 8.89
C ALA A 91 12.22 -3.63 8.35
N LEU A 92 11.19 -4.43 8.63
CA LEU A 92 11.01 -5.76 8.04
C LEU A 92 10.87 -5.70 6.51
N CYS A 93 10.19 -4.66 5.99
CA CYS A 93 10.00 -4.43 4.55
C CYS A 93 11.21 -3.76 3.86
N GLY A 94 12.29 -3.44 4.60
CA GLY A 94 13.51 -2.83 4.07
C GLY A 94 13.39 -1.36 3.73
N PHE A 95 12.53 -0.60 4.41
CA PHE A 95 12.34 0.86 4.26
C PHE A 95 12.11 1.34 2.81
N LYS A 96 11.37 0.56 2.04
CA LYS A 96 11.05 0.94 0.65
C LYS A 96 10.23 2.23 0.59
N PRO A 97 10.39 3.07 -0.47
CA PRO A 97 9.70 4.36 -0.58
C PRO A 97 8.18 4.32 -0.37
N PRO A 98 7.41 3.36 -0.94
CA PRO A 98 5.97 3.27 -0.69
C PRO A 98 5.61 3.01 0.77
N VAL A 99 6.44 2.22 1.46
CA VAL A 99 6.26 1.85 2.87
C VAL A 99 6.53 3.06 3.76
N LEU A 100 7.64 3.77 3.51
CA LEU A 100 8.00 5.00 4.25
C LEU A 100 6.96 6.10 4.06
N ARG A 101 6.45 6.28 2.82
CA ARG A 101 5.37 7.22 2.57
C ARG A 101 4.16 6.90 3.45
N ALA A 102 3.69 5.65 3.43
CA ALA A 102 2.51 5.26 4.18
C ALA A 102 2.72 5.36 5.69
N LEU A 103 3.91 4.99 6.19
CA LEU A 103 4.32 5.17 7.58
C LEU A 103 4.24 6.64 7.99
N LEU A 104 4.93 7.53 7.28
CA LEU A 104 5.02 8.95 7.63
C LEU A 104 3.66 9.64 7.53
N MET A 105 2.88 9.36 6.48
CA MET A 105 1.53 9.91 6.35
C MET A 105 0.61 9.42 7.46
N SER A 106 0.65 8.13 7.81
CA SER A 106 -0.17 7.58 8.90
C SER A 106 0.17 8.20 10.25
N LEU A 107 1.46 8.34 10.56
CA LEU A 107 1.92 8.98 11.80
C LEU A 107 1.55 10.47 11.85
N ALA A 108 1.70 11.20 10.75
CA ALA A 108 1.34 12.62 10.68
C ALA A 108 -0.16 12.84 10.83
N LEU A 109 -1.00 12.02 10.18
CA LEU A 109 -2.45 12.08 10.30
C LEU A 109 -2.92 11.75 11.71
N PHE A 110 -2.36 10.69 12.33
CA PHE A 110 -2.70 10.31 13.69
C PHE A 110 -2.23 11.35 14.71
N GLY A 111 -0.99 11.86 14.55
CA GLY A 111 -0.42 12.90 15.39
C GLY A 111 -1.21 14.21 15.37
N ALA A 112 -1.70 14.61 14.18
CA ALA A 112 -2.61 15.74 14.07
C ALA A 112 -3.89 15.53 14.89
N GLY A 113 -4.47 14.31 14.83
CA GLY A 113 -5.64 13.94 15.63
C GLY A 113 -5.39 13.94 17.13
N VAL A 114 -4.23 13.47 17.59
CA VAL A 114 -3.82 13.52 19.01
C VAL A 114 -3.64 14.97 19.49
N SER A 115 -3.13 15.85 18.61
CA SER A 115 -2.91 17.27 18.91
C SER A 115 -4.18 18.14 18.75
N GLY A 116 -5.34 17.53 18.47
CA GLY A 116 -6.60 18.26 18.27
C GLY A 116 -6.63 19.14 17.03
N ARG A 117 -5.71 18.94 16.08
CA ARG A 117 -5.63 19.70 14.83
C ARG A 117 -6.37 18.98 13.70
N LEU A 118 -7.04 19.73 12.83
CA LEU A 118 -7.60 19.18 11.61
C LEU A 118 -6.48 18.92 10.59
N PRO A 119 -6.24 17.65 10.20
CA PRO A 119 -5.14 17.34 9.30
C PRO A 119 -5.49 17.76 7.87
N GLN A 120 -4.67 18.62 7.27
CA GLN A 120 -4.74 18.89 5.85
C GLN A 120 -3.91 17.83 5.11
N ARG A 121 -4.60 16.87 4.49
CA ARG A 121 -3.98 15.69 3.84
C ARG A 121 -2.98 16.10 2.75
N SER A 122 -3.29 17.15 1.98
CA SER A 122 -2.39 17.67 0.92
C SER A 122 -1.08 18.22 1.51
N ASN A 123 -1.14 18.97 2.61
CA ASN A 123 0.07 19.52 3.23
C ASN A 123 0.94 18.41 3.81
N ILE A 124 0.34 17.41 4.45
CA ILE A 124 1.06 16.23 4.94
C ILE A 124 1.71 15.49 3.77
N PHE A 125 0.99 15.29 2.67
CA PHE A 125 1.51 14.64 1.49
C PHE A 125 2.73 15.40 0.93
N CYS A 126 2.63 16.71 0.71
CA CYS A 126 3.74 17.52 0.23
C CYS A 126 4.95 17.48 1.19
N ALA A 127 4.71 17.59 2.49
CA ALA A 127 5.78 17.50 3.49
C ALA A 127 6.51 16.16 3.44
N VAL A 128 5.78 15.05 3.29
CA VAL A 128 6.36 13.70 3.17
C VAL A 128 7.16 13.54 1.87
N VAL A 129 6.66 14.08 0.73
CA VAL A 129 7.40 14.10 -0.54
C VAL A 129 8.75 14.79 -0.35
N ILE A 130 8.72 16.02 0.18
CA ILE A 130 9.94 16.82 0.38
C ILE A 130 10.90 16.09 1.33
N LEU A 131 10.43 15.59 2.45
CA LEU A 131 11.25 14.90 3.44
C LEU A 131 11.94 13.67 2.85
N LEU A 132 11.24 12.85 2.09
CA LEU A 132 11.80 11.64 1.48
C LEU A 132 12.78 11.97 0.34
N LEU A 133 12.51 13.00 -0.46
CA LEU A 133 13.43 13.44 -1.51
C LEU A 133 14.68 14.17 -0.94
N CYS A 134 14.56 14.85 0.21
CA CYS A 134 15.72 15.37 0.93
C CYS A 134 16.58 14.26 1.53
N TYR A 135 15.97 13.16 1.96
CA TYR A 135 16.68 11.99 2.49
C TYR A 135 17.42 11.21 1.39
N GLU A 136 16.75 10.90 0.28
CA GLU A 136 17.33 10.17 -0.86
C GLU A 136 16.75 10.72 -2.18
N PRO A 137 17.44 11.68 -2.83
CA PRO A 137 16.96 12.29 -4.07
C PRO A 137 16.81 11.29 -5.24
N ARG A 138 17.55 10.18 -5.23
CA ARG A 138 17.50 9.14 -6.27
C ARG A 138 16.14 8.45 -6.34
N TRP A 139 15.36 8.50 -5.26
CA TRP A 139 14.01 7.94 -5.27
C TRP A 139 13.07 8.61 -6.25
N LEU A 140 13.39 9.82 -6.70
CA LEU A 140 12.63 10.47 -7.78
C LEU A 140 12.57 9.61 -9.05
N TRP A 141 13.58 8.78 -9.29
CA TRP A 141 13.68 7.88 -10.44
C TRP A 141 13.28 6.42 -10.11
N ASP A 142 12.89 6.15 -8.88
CA ASP A 142 12.42 4.84 -8.46
C ASP A 142 10.94 4.64 -8.86
N ALA A 143 10.66 3.55 -9.59
CA ALA A 143 9.32 3.24 -10.05
C ALA A 143 8.32 3.08 -8.90
N GLY A 144 8.73 2.50 -7.77
CA GLY A 144 7.89 2.32 -6.59
C GLY A 144 7.53 3.66 -5.95
N PHE A 145 8.50 4.59 -5.88
CA PHE A 145 8.25 5.96 -5.43
C PHE A 145 7.25 6.66 -6.34
N GLN A 146 7.53 6.71 -7.65
CA GLN A 146 6.69 7.39 -8.63
C GLN A 146 5.26 6.86 -8.63
N LEU A 147 5.07 5.54 -8.75
CA LEU A 147 3.74 4.92 -8.72
C LEU A 147 3.00 5.22 -7.42
N SER A 148 3.67 5.08 -6.28
CA SER A 148 3.06 5.27 -4.97
C SER A 148 2.63 6.71 -4.73
N PHE A 149 3.48 7.68 -5.07
CA PHE A 149 3.19 9.11 -4.86
C PHE A 149 2.18 9.64 -5.87
N THR A 150 2.28 9.24 -7.14
CA THR A 150 1.33 9.66 -8.17
C THR A 150 -0.07 9.10 -7.90
N THR A 151 -0.16 7.84 -7.51
CA THR A 151 -1.46 7.25 -7.11
C THR A 151 -2.06 7.97 -5.92
N THR A 152 -1.25 8.32 -4.91
CA THR A 152 -1.74 9.06 -3.73
C THR A 152 -2.17 10.47 -4.10
N ALA A 153 -1.42 11.18 -4.95
CA ALA A 153 -1.81 12.48 -5.47
C ALA A 153 -3.13 12.38 -6.25
N GLY A 154 -3.25 11.38 -7.11
CA GLY A 154 -4.49 11.07 -7.81
C GLY A 154 -5.68 10.94 -6.86
N LEU A 155 -5.54 10.11 -5.81
CA LEU A 155 -6.57 9.92 -4.81
C LEU A 155 -6.88 11.21 -4.02
N LEU A 156 -5.89 12.05 -3.74
CA LEU A 156 -6.12 13.30 -3.02
C LEU A 156 -6.89 14.34 -3.85
N TYR A 157 -6.59 14.43 -5.14
CA TYR A 157 -7.08 15.53 -5.98
C TYR A 157 -8.21 15.13 -6.95
N PHE A 158 -8.17 13.91 -7.51
CA PHE A 158 -9.14 13.46 -8.52
C PHE A 158 -10.25 12.58 -7.97
N TYR A 159 -10.00 11.83 -6.86
CA TYR A 159 -11.04 10.98 -6.27
C TYR A 159 -12.34 11.74 -5.94
N PRO A 160 -12.33 12.94 -5.33
CA PRO A 160 -13.58 13.64 -5.03
C PRO A 160 -14.43 13.93 -6.26
N VAL A 161 -13.78 14.23 -7.40
CA VAL A 161 -14.46 14.51 -8.67
C VAL A 161 -15.05 13.22 -9.26
N LEU A 162 -14.24 12.14 -9.33
CA LEU A 162 -14.70 10.85 -9.85
C LEU A 162 -15.78 10.23 -8.97
N SER A 163 -15.63 10.30 -7.65
CA SER A 163 -16.63 9.81 -6.71
C SER A 163 -17.98 10.51 -6.90
N GLY A 164 -17.98 11.84 -7.03
CA GLY A 164 -19.19 12.60 -7.31
C GLY A 164 -19.82 12.24 -8.67
N LEU A 165 -19.02 11.92 -9.67
CA LEU A 165 -19.53 11.47 -10.96
C LEU A 165 -20.10 10.03 -10.89
N CYS A 166 -19.42 9.11 -10.23
CA CYS A 166 -19.85 7.72 -10.09
C CYS A 166 -21.13 7.60 -9.25
N THR A 167 -21.24 8.34 -8.15
CA THR A 167 -22.42 8.32 -7.27
C THR A 167 -23.69 8.85 -7.94
N ARG A 168 -23.55 9.57 -9.05
CA ARG A 168 -24.69 10.04 -9.84
C ARG A 168 -25.40 8.89 -10.57
N TYR A 169 -24.68 7.81 -10.90
CA TYR A 169 -25.19 6.71 -11.72
C TYR A 169 -25.22 5.37 -10.99
N LEU A 170 -24.51 5.23 -9.88
CA LEU A 170 -24.34 3.98 -9.15
C LEU A 170 -24.65 4.14 -7.66
N PRO A 171 -25.06 3.06 -6.98
CA PRO A 171 -25.17 3.05 -5.51
C PRO A 171 -23.85 3.43 -4.85
N VAL A 172 -23.91 4.20 -3.75
CA VAL A 172 -22.77 4.84 -3.09
C VAL A 172 -21.60 3.86 -2.86
N GLY A 173 -21.85 2.65 -2.31
CA GLY A 173 -20.78 1.70 -2.03
C GLY A 173 -20.03 1.23 -3.28
N ILE A 174 -20.74 0.93 -4.36
CA ILE A 174 -20.13 0.51 -5.64
C ILE A 174 -19.42 1.70 -6.29
N ALA A 175 -20.03 2.88 -6.26
CA ALA A 175 -19.48 4.10 -6.80
C ALA A 175 -18.14 4.48 -6.16
N GLU A 176 -18.03 4.36 -4.84
CA GLU A 176 -16.80 4.68 -4.11
C GLU A 176 -15.67 3.72 -4.47
N ILE A 177 -15.92 2.41 -4.50
CA ILE A 177 -14.91 1.41 -4.86
C ILE A 177 -14.43 1.62 -6.31
N LEU A 178 -15.36 1.85 -7.24
CA LEU A 178 -15.03 2.15 -8.63
C LEU A 178 -14.24 3.46 -8.77
N ALA A 179 -14.66 4.51 -8.07
CA ALA A 179 -13.97 5.80 -8.11
C ALA A 179 -12.52 5.71 -7.58
N VAL A 180 -12.30 4.97 -6.49
CA VAL A 180 -10.95 4.70 -5.96
C VAL A 180 -10.12 3.94 -6.99
N SER A 181 -10.65 2.84 -7.54
CA SER A 181 -9.92 2.00 -8.52
C SER A 181 -9.61 2.77 -9.80
N LEU A 182 -10.58 3.50 -10.36
CA LEU A 182 -10.39 4.32 -11.56
C LEU A 182 -9.36 5.42 -11.33
N THR A 183 -9.48 6.14 -10.20
CA THR A 183 -8.54 7.21 -9.87
C THR A 183 -7.12 6.68 -9.73
N ALA A 184 -6.94 5.57 -9.03
CA ALA A 184 -5.64 4.94 -8.82
C ALA A 184 -5.03 4.49 -10.15
N GLN A 185 -5.80 3.85 -11.01
CA GLN A 185 -5.33 3.40 -12.33
C GLN A 185 -5.00 4.56 -13.26
N LEU A 186 -5.88 5.56 -13.39
CA LEU A 186 -5.63 6.72 -14.23
C LEU A 186 -4.37 7.48 -13.79
N ALA A 187 -4.16 7.63 -12.49
CA ALA A 187 -2.98 8.27 -11.95
C ALA A 187 -1.70 7.46 -12.19
N ALA A 188 -1.77 6.13 -12.07
CA ALA A 188 -0.63 5.24 -12.29
C ALA A 188 -0.34 4.97 -13.78
N LEU A 189 -1.32 5.18 -14.66
CA LEU A 189 -1.27 4.80 -16.08
C LEU A 189 0.00 5.24 -16.81
N PRO A 190 0.45 6.52 -16.75
CA PRO A 190 1.64 6.95 -17.47
C PRO A 190 2.89 6.18 -17.05
N PHE A 191 3.02 5.87 -15.76
CA PHE A 191 4.16 5.10 -15.22
C PHE A 191 4.02 3.60 -15.53
N LEU A 192 2.82 3.06 -15.51
CA LEU A 192 2.58 1.66 -15.92
C LEU A 192 2.96 1.44 -17.38
N ILE A 193 2.59 2.35 -18.27
CA ILE A 193 2.99 2.28 -19.67
C ILE A 193 4.50 2.40 -19.81
N HIS A 194 5.11 3.34 -19.09
CA HIS A 194 6.55 3.62 -19.21
C HIS A 194 7.41 2.46 -18.68
N TYR A 195 7.07 1.88 -17.53
CA TYR A 195 7.90 0.85 -16.89
C TYR A 195 7.54 -0.59 -17.29
N PHE A 196 6.26 -0.85 -17.51
CA PHE A 196 5.78 -2.23 -17.72
C PHE A 196 5.31 -2.49 -19.15
N HIS A 197 5.17 -1.45 -19.98
CA HIS A 197 4.72 -1.55 -21.38
C HIS A 197 3.40 -2.34 -21.54
N GLN A 198 2.58 -2.36 -20.50
CA GLN A 198 1.33 -3.12 -20.44
C GLN A 198 0.16 -2.21 -20.11
N LEU A 199 -0.89 -2.32 -20.90
CA LEU A 199 -2.21 -1.76 -20.64
C LEU A 199 -3.16 -2.91 -20.34
N SER A 200 -3.39 -3.19 -19.06
CA SER A 200 -4.35 -4.22 -18.66
C SER A 200 -5.71 -3.60 -18.33
N LEU A 201 -6.63 -3.62 -19.29
CA LEU A 201 -8.04 -3.27 -19.03
C LEU A 201 -8.69 -4.26 -18.06
N SER A 202 -8.22 -5.52 -18.04
CA SER A 202 -8.63 -6.52 -17.05
C SER A 202 -8.20 -6.17 -15.63
N GLY A 203 -7.17 -5.33 -15.47
CA GLY A 203 -6.70 -4.86 -14.17
C GLY A 203 -7.76 -4.09 -13.36
N LEU A 204 -8.70 -3.42 -14.04
CA LEU A 204 -9.82 -2.76 -13.36
C LEU A 204 -10.74 -3.78 -12.66
N ALA A 205 -11.14 -4.81 -13.39
CA ALA A 205 -12.00 -5.88 -12.87
C ALA A 205 -11.24 -6.73 -11.83
N ALA A 206 -9.96 -7.01 -12.08
CA ALA A 206 -9.11 -7.73 -11.14
C ALA A 206 -8.91 -6.95 -9.83
N ASN A 207 -8.64 -5.66 -9.89
CA ASN A 207 -8.52 -4.82 -8.70
C ASN A 207 -9.83 -4.77 -7.90
N LEU A 208 -10.97 -4.67 -8.58
CA LEU A 208 -12.27 -4.62 -7.92
C LEU A 208 -12.59 -5.92 -7.15
N LEU A 209 -12.23 -7.08 -7.72
CA LEU A 209 -12.58 -8.39 -7.17
C LEU A 209 -11.48 -8.98 -6.29
N LEU A 210 -10.21 -8.90 -6.73
CA LEU A 210 -9.12 -9.62 -6.11
C LEU A 210 -8.43 -8.82 -5.00
N VAL A 211 -8.34 -7.49 -5.11
CA VAL A 211 -7.69 -6.69 -4.06
C VAL A 211 -8.35 -6.87 -2.69
N PRO A 212 -9.69 -6.77 -2.53
CA PRO A 212 -10.32 -7.00 -1.25
C PRO A 212 -10.08 -8.41 -0.68
N LEU A 213 -10.06 -9.43 -1.55
CA LEU A 213 -9.79 -10.82 -1.15
C LEU A 213 -8.33 -11.00 -0.68
N LEU A 214 -7.39 -10.39 -1.37
CA LEU A 214 -5.97 -10.45 -1.03
C LEU A 214 -5.67 -9.65 0.26
N GLU A 215 -6.34 -8.51 0.46
CA GLU A 215 -6.24 -7.76 1.72
C GLU A 215 -6.82 -8.55 2.90
N LEU A 216 -7.91 -9.28 2.70
CA LEU A 216 -8.47 -10.16 3.72
C LEU A 216 -7.50 -11.32 4.03
N ALA A 217 -6.91 -11.93 3.00
CA ALA A 217 -5.89 -12.98 3.19
C ALA A 217 -4.67 -12.44 3.96
N LEU A 218 -4.24 -11.22 3.66
CA LEU A 218 -3.17 -10.53 4.39
C LEU A 218 -3.51 -10.35 5.88
N LEU A 219 -4.72 -9.87 6.17
CA LEU A 219 -5.17 -9.69 7.57
C LEU A 219 -5.18 -11.02 8.32
N LEU A 220 -5.66 -12.09 7.69
CA LEU A 220 -5.66 -13.43 8.29
C LEU A 220 -4.23 -13.94 8.54
N THR A 221 -3.30 -13.67 7.62
CA THR A 221 -1.88 -14.05 7.76
C THR A 221 -1.18 -13.26 8.87
N LEU A 222 -1.58 -12.01 9.12
CA LEU A 222 -1.01 -11.19 10.21
C LEU A 222 -1.64 -11.49 11.57
N ALA A 223 -2.84 -12.07 11.59
CA ALA A 223 -3.58 -12.41 12.83
C ALA A 223 -3.28 -13.82 13.37
N GLY A 224 -2.76 -14.73 12.53
CA GLY A 224 -2.41 -16.11 12.88
C GLY A 224 -0.94 -16.33 13.11
#